data_dbdc6e5fd60a6e6bc57e49555c661274
#
_entry.id   dbdc6e5fd60a6e6bc57e49555c661274
#
_cell.length_a   1.000
_cell.length_b   1.000
_cell.length_c   1.000
_cell.angle_alpha   90.00
_cell.angle_beta   90.00
_cell.angle_gamma   90.00
#
_symmetry.space_group_name_H-M   'P 1'
#
loop_
_entity.id
_entity.type
_entity.pdbx_description
1 polymer ?
#
loop_
_entity_poly.entity_id
_entity_poly.type
_entity_poly.pdbx_seq_one_letter_code
_entity_poly.pdbx_strand_id
1 'polypeptide(L)'
;VCRYITELIERGEIEKNSRFRGVQTAKIARLKAEAKCPVVGEIACGVPLLAEENIESYITLSREYLGSGKFFILRAKGNSMINAGISDGDLVVVKQQETAEEGQIVVALIDNEATLKRYYLDNRHKRIRLHPENDKMEDMFYETISIQGVAVKVIKDLQ
;
A
#
# COMPACT_ATOMS: atom_id res chain seq x y z
N VAL A 1 -16.68 9.28 14.79
CA VAL A 1 -17.78 8.45 14.23
C VAL A 1 -19.13 8.93 14.73
N CYS A 2 -19.34 9.09 16.02
CA CYS A 2 -20.58 9.62 16.58
C CYS A 2 -20.93 11.01 16.05
N ARG A 3 -19.93 11.87 15.91
CA ARG A 3 -20.09 13.22 15.35
C ARG A 3 -20.64 13.19 13.92
N TYR A 4 -20.11 12.31 13.07
CA TYR A 4 -20.54 12.16 11.69
C TYR A 4 -22.00 11.69 11.60
N ILE A 5 -22.39 10.72 12.40
CA ILE A 5 -23.77 10.22 12.45
C ILE A 5 -24.73 11.31 12.95
N THR A 6 -24.30 12.07 13.96
CA THR A 6 -25.08 13.21 14.48
C THR A 6 -25.32 14.25 13.41
N GLU A 7 -24.30 14.62 12.65
CA GLU A 7 -24.43 15.55 11.53
C GLU A 7 -25.43 15.08 10.47
N LEU A 8 -25.39 13.79 10.11
CA LEU A 8 -26.34 13.21 9.16
C LEU A 8 -27.77 13.26 9.66
N ILE A 9 -27.98 13.02 10.95
CA ILE A 9 -29.29 13.13 11.59
C ILE A 9 -29.78 14.58 11.57
N GLU A 10 -28.93 15.53 11.92
CA GLU A 10 -29.24 16.96 11.92
C GLU A 10 -29.60 17.48 10.54
N ARG A 11 -28.97 16.96 9.50
CA ARG A 11 -29.27 17.29 8.11
C ARG A 11 -30.53 16.60 7.57
N GLY A 12 -31.14 15.72 8.36
CA GLY A 12 -32.29 14.92 7.92
C GLY A 12 -31.97 13.80 6.94
N GLU A 13 -30.69 13.50 6.75
CA GLU A 13 -30.23 12.44 5.85
C GLU A 13 -30.43 11.05 6.44
N ILE A 14 -30.53 10.98 7.77
CA ILE A 14 -30.84 9.76 8.51
C ILE A 14 -32.12 9.99 9.32
N GLU A 15 -33.12 9.15 9.11
CA GLU A 15 -34.37 9.22 9.88
C GLU A 15 -34.14 8.85 11.35
N LYS A 16 -34.89 9.52 12.24
CA LYS A 16 -34.84 9.26 13.67
C LYS A 16 -35.53 7.94 14.07
N ASN A 17 -35.92 7.14 13.13
CA ASN A 17 -36.46 5.82 13.32
C ASN A 17 -35.31 4.87 13.75
N SER A 18 -35.46 4.21 14.88
CA SER A 18 -34.42 3.35 15.44
C SER A 18 -34.01 2.19 14.52
N ARG A 19 -34.96 1.62 13.80
CA ARG A 19 -34.72 0.53 12.86
C ARG A 19 -33.92 1.00 11.66
N PHE A 20 -34.30 2.12 11.06
CA PHE A 20 -33.61 2.74 9.96
C PHE A 20 -32.21 3.22 10.39
N ARG A 21 -32.10 3.86 11.54
CA ARG A 21 -30.83 4.33 12.12
C ARG A 21 -29.86 3.19 12.34
N GLY A 22 -30.30 2.05 12.86
CA GLY A 22 -29.48 0.87 13.07
C GLY A 22 -28.87 0.35 11.77
N VAL A 23 -29.66 0.24 10.70
CA VAL A 23 -29.20 -0.20 9.37
C VAL A 23 -28.18 0.78 8.78
N GLN A 24 -28.45 2.09 8.82
CA GLN A 24 -27.55 3.11 8.29
C GLN A 24 -26.24 3.20 9.08
N THR A 25 -26.30 3.10 10.39
CA THR A 25 -25.13 3.09 11.26
C THR A 25 -24.23 1.90 10.97
N ALA A 26 -24.79 0.70 10.82
CA ALA A 26 -24.04 -0.50 10.49
C ALA A 26 -23.37 -0.39 9.12
N LYS A 27 -24.06 0.16 8.11
CA LYS A 27 -23.50 0.39 6.77
C LYS A 27 -22.32 1.38 6.82
N ILE A 28 -22.48 2.51 7.51
CA ILE A 28 -21.44 3.52 7.66
C ILE A 28 -20.21 2.93 8.39
N ALA A 29 -20.45 2.20 9.49
CA ALA A 29 -19.38 1.55 10.25
C ALA A 29 -18.61 0.53 9.38
N ARG A 30 -19.31 -0.25 8.57
CA ARG A 30 -18.68 -1.20 7.63
C ARG A 30 -17.82 -0.48 6.61
N LEU A 31 -18.31 0.58 5.99
CA LEU A 31 -17.54 1.36 5.02
C LEU A 31 -16.27 1.97 5.61
N LYS A 32 -16.31 2.38 6.88
CA LYS A 32 -15.13 2.91 7.59
C LYS A 32 -14.19 1.82 8.08
N ALA A 33 -14.71 0.61 8.32
CA ALA A 33 -13.94 -0.53 8.80
C ALA A 33 -13.17 -1.26 7.68
N GLU A 34 -13.40 -0.90 6.42
CA GLU A 34 -12.80 -1.51 5.26
C GLU A 34 -12.02 -0.49 4.43
N ALA A 35 -10.96 -0.95 3.80
CA ALA A 35 -10.18 -0.17 2.84
C ALA A 35 -10.19 -0.87 1.50
N LYS A 36 -10.61 -0.16 0.46
CA LYS A 36 -10.54 -0.61 -0.92
C LYS A 36 -9.16 -0.26 -1.47
N CYS A 37 -8.32 -1.28 -1.62
CA CYS A 37 -6.92 -1.13 -2.03
C CYS A 37 -6.78 -1.39 -3.52
N PRO A 38 -6.28 -0.43 -4.31
CA PRO A 38 -5.98 -0.68 -5.73
C PRO A 38 -4.83 -1.65 -5.87
N VAL A 39 -4.94 -2.59 -6.80
CA VAL A 39 -3.87 -3.51 -7.17
C VAL A 39 -3.17 -2.96 -8.41
N VAL A 40 -1.89 -2.62 -8.25
CA VAL A 40 -1.06 -2.08 -9.33
C VAL A 40 -0.35 -3.23 -10.01
N GLY A 41 -0.52 -3.33 -11.32
CA GLY A 41 0.15 -4.29 -12.18
C GLY A 41 1.33 -3.69 -12.91
N GLU A 42 1.20 -3.60 -14.23
CA GLU A 42 2.19 -2.94 -15.07
C GLU A 42 2.05 -1.42 -14.98
N ILE A 43 3.17 -0.73 -14.96
CA ILE A 43 3.20 0.73 -14.89
C ILE A 43 3.42 1.30 -16.28
N ALA A 44 2.46 2.11 -16.74
CA ALA A 44 2.60 2.83 -17.98
C ALA A 44 3.63 3.96 -17.84
N CYS A 45 4.45 4.14 -18.86
CA CYS A 45 5.48 5.16 -18.85
C CYS A 45 4.86 6.56 -18.77
N GLY A 46 5.39 7.41 -17.91
CA GLY A 46 5.02 8.81 -17.78
C GLY A 46 3.74 9.10 -16.99
N VAL A 47 3.12 8.08 -16.37
CA VAL A 47 1.95 8.27 -15.49
C VAL A 47 2.29 7.95 -14.04
N PRO A 48 1.59 8.58 -13.06
CA PRO A 48 1.78 8.26 -11.65
C PRO A 48 1.47 6.78 -11.34
N LEU A 49 2.11 6.23 -10.33
CA LEU A 49 1.95 4.83 -9.93
C LEU A 49 0.48 4.42 -9.76
N LEU A 50 -0.30 5.25 -9.09
CA LEU A 50 -1.71 4.99 -8.80
C LEU A 50 -2.68 5.55 -9.84
N ALA A 51 -2.21 5.84 -11.06
CA ALA A 51 -3.08 6.20 -12.16
C ALA A 51 -3.98 5.02 -12.55
N GLU A 52 -5.18 5.30 -13.03
CA GLU A 52 -6.15 4.26 -13.39
C GLU A 52 -5.60 3.24 -14.40
N GLU A 53 -4.75 3.70 -15.33
CA GLU A 53 -4.11 2.84 -16.34
C GLU A 53 -3.27 1.72 -15.71
N ASN A 54 -2.74 1.94 -14.51
CA ASN A 54 -1.89 0.97 -13.82
C ASN A 54 -2.66 0.04 -12.89
N ILE A 55 -3.93 0.33 -12.63
CA ILE A 55 -4.75 -0.44 -11.70
C ILE A 55 -5.44 -1.59 -12.41
N GLU A 56 -5.14 -2.83 -12.00
CA GLU A 56 -5.75 -4.06 -12.53
C GLU A 56 -7.10 -4.36 -11.89
N SER A 57 -7.18 -4.15 -10.59
CA SER A 57 -8.32 -4.55 -9.78
C SER A 57 -8.28 -3.86 -8.43
N TYR A 58 -9.23 -4.18 -7.56
CA TYR A 58 -9.27 -3.69 -6.18
C TYR A 58 -9.48 -4.86 -5.23
N ILE A 59 -8.83 -4.81 -4.09
CA ILE A 59 -9.02 -5.77 -3.00
C ILE A 59 -9.44 -4.98 -1.77
N THR A 60 -10.54 -5.40 -1.15
CA THR A 60 -11.03 -4.80 0.08
C THR A 60 -10.46 -5.53 1.28
N LEU A 61 -9.79 -4.81 2.16
CA LEU A 61 -9.18 -5.34 3.38
C LEU A 61 -9.72 -4.61 4.61
N SER A 62 -9.80 -5.31 5.73
CA SER A 62 -10.25 -4.74 6.99
C SER A 62 -9.27 -3.68 7.50
N ARG A 63 -9.78 -2.57 8.01
CA ARG A 63 -8.99 -1.54 8.71
C ARG A 63 -8.37 -2.07 9.98
N GLU A 64 -9.00 -3.02 10.64
CA GLU A 64 -8.42 -3.71 11.79
C GLU A 64 -7.13 -4.44 11.43
N TYR A 65 -7.07 -5.00 10.23
CA TYR A 65 -5.90 -5.68 9.69
C TYR A 65 -4.81 -4.70 9.22
N LEU A 66 -5.20 -3.60 8.59
CA LEU A 66 -4.28 -2.65 7.97
C LEU A 66 -3.84 -1.51 8.91
N GLY A 67 -4.72 -1.06 9.78
CA GLY A 67 -4.55 0.17 10.52
C GLY A 67 -4.98 1.41 9.71
N SER A 68 -4.51 2.57 10.12
CA SER A 68 -4.83 3.86 9.49
C SER A 68 -3.95 4.15 8.28
N GLY A 69 -4.43 5.02 7.41
CA GLY A 69 -3.69 5.52 6.26
C GLY A 69 -4.26 5.02 4.93
N LYS A 70 -3.55 5.30 3.87
CA LYS A 70 -3.87 4.85 2.51
C LYS A 70 -2.97 3.68 2.14
N PHE A 71 -3.55 2.71 1.45
CA PHE A 71 -2.85 1.50 1.06
C PHE A 71 -3.08 1.20 -0.42
N PHE A 72 -2.10 0.60 -1.03
CA PHE A 72 -2.23 -0.02 -2.34
C PHE A 72 -1.54 -1.38 -2.32
N ILE A 73 -1.77 -2.18 -3.35
CA ILE A 73 -1.21 -3.50 -3.47
C ILE A 73 -0.38 -3.54 -4.75
N LEU A 74 0.85 -4.01 -4.65
CA LEU A 74 1.76 -4.17 -5.77
C LEU A 74 1.95 -5.65 -6.04
N ARG A 75 1.80 -6.05 -7.31
CA ARG A 75 2.16 -7.40 -7.73
C ARG A 75 3.67 -7.49 -7.88
N ALA A 76 4.30 -8.34 -7.08
CA ALA A 76 5.75 -8.53 -7.14
C ALA A 76 6.18 -9.22 -8.44
N LYS A 77 7.28 -8.76 -8.98
CA LYS A 77 7.91 -9.35 -10.18
C LYS A 77 9.34 -9.76 -9.86
N GLY A 78 9.71 -10.93 -10.33
CA GLY A 78 11.06 -11.46 -10.16
C GLY A 78 11.35 -11.96 -8.75
N ASN A 79 12.62 -12.21 -8.47
CA ASN A 79 13.09 -12.89 -7.27
C ASN A 79 13.95 -12.02 -6.36
N SER A 80 13.96 -10.71 -6.55
CA SER A 80 14.85 -9.81 -5.80
C SER A 80 14.60 -9.77 -4.31
N MET A 81 13.44 -10.23 -3.83
CA MET A 81 13.04 -10.20 -2.43
C MET A 81 12.71 -11.58 -1.87
N ILE A 82 13.25 -12.62 -2.47
CA ILE A 82 12.94 -14.03 -2.12
C ILE A 82 13.31 -14.35 -0.67
N ASN A 83 14.43 -13.82 -0.16
CA ASN A 83 14.85 -14.05 1.22
C ASN A 83 13.96 -13.33 2.26
N ALA A 84 13.18 -12.36 1.84
CA ALA A 84 12.18 -11.69 2.66
C ALA A 84 10.80 -12.37 2.58
N GLY A 85 10.70 -13.50 1.87
CA GLY A 85 9.45 -14.22 1.70
C GLY A 85 8.53 -13.64 0.63
N ILE A 86 9.05 -12.82 -0.27
CA ILE A 86 8.29 -12.24 -1.38
C ILE A 86 8.75 -12.91 -2.67
N SER A 87 7.85 -13.66 -3.29
CA SER A 87 8.11 -14.39 -4.54
C SER A 87 7.43 -13.69 -5.72
N ASP A 88 7.84 -14.06 -6.93
CA ASP A 88 7.20 -13.59 -8.15
C ASP A 88 5.70 -13.88 -8.13
N GLY A 89 4.90 -12.88 -8.45
CA GLY A 89 3.43 -12.98 -8.46
C GLY A 89 2.74 -12.71 -7.12
N ASP A 90 3.46 -12.59 -6.03
CA ASP A 90 2.88 -12.26 -4.73
C ASP A 90 2.27 -10.86 -4.73
N LEU A 91 1.23 -10.69 -3.93
CA LEU A 91 0.60 -9.39 -3.72
C LEU A 91 1.16 -8.75 -2.45
N VAL A 92 1.83 -7.62 -2.61
CA VAL A 92 2.45 -6.89 -1.50
C VAL A 92 1.56 -5.72 -1.11
N VAL A 93 1.10 -5.72 0.14
CA VAL A 93 0.31 -4.62 0.69
C VAL A 93 1.26 -3.52 1.13
N VAL A 94 1.07 -2.33 0.59
CA VAL A 94 1.95 -1.18 0.76
C VAL A 94 1.20 -0.03 1.40
N LYS A 95 1.74 0.50 2.49
CA LYS A 95 1.24 1.74 3.07
C LYS A 95 1.83 2.92 2.29
N GLN A 96 0.97 3.76 1.74
CA GLN A 96 1.38 4.92 0.96
C GLN A 96 2.02 5.98 1.85
N GLN A 97 3.30 6.24 1.61
CA GLN A 97 4.07 7.30 2.28
C GLN A 97 5.32 7.62 1.47
N GLU A 98 5.85 8.83 1.63
CA GLU A 98 6.99 9.31 0.87
C GLU A 98 8.33 9.11 1.58
N THR A 99 8.29 8.68 2.85
CA THR A 99 9.46 8.47 3.69
C THR A 99 9.54 7.03 4.19
N ALA A 100 10.73 6.60 4.57
CA ALA A 100 10.96 5.28 5.14
C ALA A 100 12.04 5.32 6.21
N GLU A 101 12.02 4.34 7.08
CA GLU A 101 13.04 4.11 8.09
C GLU A 101 14.00 3.01 7.61
N GLU A 102 15.22 3.02 8.12
CA GLU A 102 16.21 1.99 7.79
C GLU A 102 15.70 0.59 8.08
N GLY A 103 15.95 -0.31 7.15
CA GLY A 103 15.54 -1.71 7.25
C GLY A 103 14.13 -1.99 6.78
N GLN A 104 13.32 -0.99 6.46
CA GLN A 104 11.99 -1.20 5.89
C GLN A 104 12.08 -1.60 4.41
N ILE A 105 11.12 -2.42 3.98
CA ILE A 105 10.96 -2.76 2.57
C ILE A 105 10.11 -1.67 1.93
N VAL A 106 10.66 -1.01 0.93
CA VAL A 106 10.01 0.11 0.25
C VAL A 106 9.64 -0.24 -1.19
N VAL A 107 8.62 0.42 -1.69
CA VAL A 107 8.35 0.55 -3.11
C VAL A 107 8.96 1.87 -3.56
N ALA A 108 9.98 1.78 -4.37
CA ALA A 108 10.62 2.95 -4.99
C ALA A 108 10.35 2.95 -6.49
N LEU A 109 10.11 4.13 -7.04
CA LEU A 109 9.96 4.31 -8.47
C LEU A 109 11.31 4.76 -9.03
N ILE A 110 11.90 3.90 -9.88
CA ILE A 110 13.19 4.13 -10.52
C ILE A 110 13.00 3.91 -12.02
N ASP A 111 13.30 4.91 -12.82
CA ASP A 111 13.16 4.87 -14.28
C ASP A 111 11.75 4.39 -14.73
N ASN A 112 10.72 4.88 -14.04
CA ASN A 112 9.31 4.53 -14.27
C ASN A 112 8.94 3.07 -13.93
N GLU A 113 9.81 2.36 -13.23
CA GLU A 113 9.51 1.01 -12.74
C GLU A 113 9.41 1.01 -11.22
N ALA A 114 8.41 0.32 -10.69
CA ALA A 114 8.29 0.09 -9.26
C ALA A 114 9.21 -1.05 -8.86
N THR A 115 10.05 -0.82 -7.89
CA THR A 115 10.94 -1.84 -7.34
C THR A 115 10.72 -1.99 -5.84
N LEU A 116 10.76 -3.23 -5.36
CA LEU A 116 10.74 -3.58 -3.94
C LEU A 116 12.16 -3.89 -3.51
N LYS A 117 12.63 -3.15 -2.53
CA LYS A 117 13.98 -3.34 -1.95
C LYS A 117 13.95 -2.93 -0.49
N ARG A 118 14.91 -3.43 0.27
CA ARG A 118 15.13 -2.97 1.64
C ARG A 118 15.91 -1.66 1.62
N TYR A 119 15.42 -0.70 2.37
CA TYR A 119 15.92 0.67 2.38
C TYR A 119 16.97 0.87 3.48
N TYR A 120 18.08 1.48 3.12
CA TYR A 120 19.13 1.91 4.04
C TYR A 120 19.70 3.26 3.63
N LEU A 121 20.21 4.02 4.62
CA LEU A 121 20.94 5.25 4.40
C LEU A 121 22.44 4.96 4.44
N ASP A 122 23.15 5.27 3.36
CA ASP A 122 24.62 5.28 3.35
C ASP A 122 25.09 6.70 3.68
N ASN A 123 25.10 7.03 4.97
CA ASN A 123 25.45 8.36 5.47
C ASN A 123 26.90 8.75 5.14
N ARG A 124 27.78 7.78 5.02
CA ARG A 124 29.19 8.00 4.69
C ARG A 124 29.35 8.61 3.31
N HIS A 125 28.55 8.16 2.35
CA HIS A 125 28.60 8.60 0.96
C HIS A 125 27.42 9.51 0.58
N LYS A 126 26.57 9.87 1.56
CA LYS A 126 25.38 10.72 1.36
C LYS A 126 24.47 10.19 0.24
N ARG A 127 24.16 8.91 0.29
CA ARG A 127 23.33 8.25 -0.72
C ARG A 127 22.41 7.23 -0.09
N ILE A 128 21.49 6.72 -0.88
CA ILE A 128 20.54 5.69 -0.47
C ILE A 128 21.02 4.36 -1.02
N ARG A 129 21.00 3.34 -0.17
CA ARG A 129 21.27 1.96 -0.54
C ARG A 129 19.96 1.18 -0.57
N LEU A 130 19.66 0.60 -1.72
CA LEU A 130 18.56 -0.32 -1.90
C LEU A 130 19.10 -1.73 -1.95
N HIS A 131 18.75 -2.53 -0.95
CA HIS A 131 19.28 -3.87 -0.77
C HIS A 131 18.25 -4.91 -1.21
N PRO A 132 18.56 -5.75 -2.22
CA PRO A 132 17.72 -6.89 -2.55
C PRO A 132 17.89 -7.99 -1.50
N GLU A 133 16.80 -8.65 -1.17
CA GLU A 133 16.79 -9.82 -0.30
C GLU A 133 17.01 -11.09 -1.15
N ASN A 134 18.15 -11.13 -1.82
CA ASN A 134 18.56 -12.22 -2.70
C ASN A 134 20.07 -12.26 -2.79
N ASP A 135 20.68 -13.37 -2.35
CA ASP A 135 22.13 -13.53 -2.27
C ASP A 135 22.86 -13.43 -3.63
N LYS A 136 22.12 -13.56 -4.72
CA LYS A 136 22.66 -13.48 -6.09
C LYS A 136 22.60 -12.09 -6.68
N MET A 137 22.07 -11.13 -5.95
CA MET A 137 21.90 -9.76 -6.42
C MET A 137 22.67 -8.78 -5.56
N GLU A 138 23.15 -7.72 -6.17
CA GLU A 138 23.95 -6.69 -5.53
C GLU A 138 23.09 -5.49 -5.09
N ASP A 139 23.62 -4.74 -4.12
CA ASP A 139 23.03 -3.49 -3.67
C ASP A 139 23.03 -2.45 -4.79
N MET A 140 21.99 -1.63 -4.79
CA MET A 140 21.88 -0.48 -5.68
C MET A 140 21.98 0.81 -4.88
N PHE A 141 22.66 1.80 -5.46
CA PHE A 141 22.92 3.07 -4.80
C PHE A 141 22.39 4.24 -5.62
N TYR A 142 21.71 5.15 -4.95
CA TYR A 142 21.09 6.32 -5.58
C TYR A 142 21.29 7.56 -4.69
N GLU A 143 21.48 8.71 -5.29
CA GLU A 143 21.51 9.98 -4.54
C GLU A 143 20.09 10.33 -4.03
N THR A 144 19.11 10.11 -4.87
CA THR A 144 17.67 10.33 -4.54
C THR A 144 16.83 9.24 -5.15
N ILE A 145 15.72 8.90 -4.48
CA ILE A 145 14.72 7.98 -4.99
C ILE A 145 13.30 8.53 -4.69
N SER A 146 12.34 8.10 -5.46
CA SER A 146 10.94 8.40 -5.19
C SER A 146 10.30 7.22 -4.47
N ILE A 147 10.13 7.36 -3.14
CA ILE A 147 9.47 6.35 -2.33
C ILE A 147 7.96 6.49 -2.51
N GLN A 148 7.31 5.41 -2.89
CA GLN A 148 5.85 5.35 -3.07
C GLN A 148 5.15 4.83 -1.83
N GLY A 149 5.83 4.01 -1.05
CA GLY A 149 5.30 3.47 0.19
C GLY A 149 6.20 2.43 0.83
N VAL A 150 5.74 1.91 1.94
CA VAL A 150 6.42 0.88 2.73
C VAL A 150 5.59 -0.38 2.72
N ALA A 151 6.20 -1.51 2.37
CA ALA A 151 5.54 -2.81 2.37
C ALA A 151 5.26 -3.23 3.81
N VAL A 152 4.02 -3.61 4.08
CA VAL A 152 3.57 -3.99 5.43
C VAL A 152 3.12 -5.44 5.53
N LYS A 153 2.63 -6.03 4.43
CA LYS A 153 2.13 -7.40 4.41
C LYS A 153 2.30 -8.01 3.02
N VAL A 154 2.27 -9.33 2.97
CA VAL A 154 2.30 -10.10 1.73
C VAL A 154 1.10 -11.04 1.70
N ILE A 155 0.42 -11.12 0.57
CA ILE A 155 -0.65 -12.06 0.31
C ILE A 155 -0.13 -13.09 -0.70
N LYS A 156 -0.15 -14.35 -0.32
CA LYS A 156 0.33 -15.46 -1.13
C LYS A 156 -0.78 -16.45 -1.45
N ASP A 157 -0.76 -16.96 -2.66
CA ASP A 157 -1.55 -18.13 -3.02
C ASP A 157 -0.73 -19.38 -2.74
N LEU A 158 -1.31 -20.33 -2.01
CA LEU A 158 -0.70 -21.63 -1.73
C LEU A 158 -1.18 -22.63 -2.78
N GLN A 159 -0.28 -22.97 -3.67
CA GLN A 159 -0.55 -23.97 -4.72
C GLN A 159 0.48 -25.07 -4.74
#